data_d9a38f124c3e8dd68f8cac7b87531d92
#
_entry.id   d9a38f124c3e8dd68f8cac7b87531d92
#
_cell.length_a   1.000
_cell.length_b   1.000
_cell.length_c   1.000
_cell.angle_alpha   90.00
_cell.angle_beta   90.00
_cell.angle_gamma   90.00
#
_symmetry.space_group_name_H-M   'P 1'
#
loop_
_entity.id
_entity.type
_entity.pdbx_description
1 polymer ?
#
loop_
_entity_poly.entity_id
_entity_poly.type
_entity_poly.pdbx_seq_one_letter_code
_entity_poly.pdbx_strand_id
1 'polypeptide(L)'
;MVGKAVFEGDVSVSGDLDVATNVSVGGTFQATGNANFDGDVSVSGDVSIGTNLFVGGTVTIVGNTTLTGNFAVGGTATITGNSGFLGTVRVSGNTSLEGQLQLSESAAAAVHTTAINGVTSVSLNFGIAQNFLTTVTAGHTMARPTNARVGQVGSVFFVQSGGSGTLSWNACWKFPAGTDPTFSTSNGAVDRLDYIVASISSDDTGENIQAILSQDYS
;
A
#
# COMPACT_ATOMS: atom_id res chain seq x y z
N MET A 1 17.91 -44.13 55.53
CA MET A 1 18.47 -42.80 55.88
C MET A 1 18.79 -42.12 54.57
N VAL A 2 18.06 -41.08 54.24
CA VAL A 2 18.35 -40.26 53.06
C VAL A 2 19.15 -39.04 53.55
N GLY A 3 20.45 -39.08 53.34
CA GLY A 3 21.34 -38.02 53.75
C GLY A 3 21.79 -37.16 52.64
N LYS A 4 22.27 -35.93 52.93
CA LYS A 4 22.89 -35.01 51.95
C LYS A 4 24.29 -35.55 51.62
N ALA A 5 24.60 -35.75 50.34
CA ALA A 5 25.95 -35.92 49.84
C ALA A 5 26.58 -34.58 49.56
N VAL A 6 27.79 -34.31 50.02
CA VAL A 6 28.56 -33.10 49.73
C VAL A 6 29.85 -33.52 49.03
N PHE A 7 30.06 -32.96 47.84
CA PHE A 7 31.29 -33.12 47.05
C PHE A 7 32.03 -31.78 47.07
N GLU A 8 33.30 -31.78 47.53
CA GLU A 8 34.13 -30.55 47.58
C GLU A 8 34.93 -30.31 46.28
N GLY A 9 34.82 -31.20 45.31
CA GLY A 9 35.48 -31.13 44.01
C GLY A 9 34.53 -31.44 42.89
N ASP A 10 35.09 -31.65 41.71
CA ASP A 10 34.33 -31.93 40.47
C ASP A 10 33.63 -33.28 40.56
N VAL A 11 32.39 -33.32 40.05
CA VAL A 11 31.61 -34.55 39.89
C VAL A 11 31.45 -34.83 38.42
N SER A 12 31.92 -35.98 37.95
CA SER A 12 31.75 -36.45 36.59
C SER A 12 30.76 -37.61 36.53
N VAL A 13 29.69 -37.46 35.76
CA VAL A 13 28.71 -38.54 35.52
C VAL A 13 28.83 -38.92 34.05
N SER A 14 29.25 -40.16 33.76
CA SER A 14 29.42 -40.64 32.38
C SER A 14 28.13 -41.15 31.73
N GLY A 15 27.05 -41.22 32.47
CA GLY A 15 25.69 -41.58 32.00
C GLY A 15 24.69 -40.48 32.36
N ASP A 16 23.45 -40.89 32.54
CA ASP A 16 22.37 -40.00 32.90
C ASP A 16 22.43 -39.55 34.34
N LEU A 17 22.13 -38.30 34.63
CA LEU A 17 21.86 -37.77 35.94
C LEU A 17 20.37 -37.50 36.08
N ASP A 18 19.69 -38.28 36.90
CA ASP A 18 18.28 -38.09 37.25
C ASP A 18 18.16 -37.36 38.58
N VAL A 19 17.47 -36.20 38.54
CA VAL A 19 17.21 -35.39 39.74
C VAL A 19 15.71 -35.27 39.93
N ALA A 20 15.17 -35.97 40.89
CA ALA A 20 13.73 -36.10 41.14
C ALA A 20 13.01 -34.79 41.50
N THR A 21 13.72 -33.76 41.93
CA THR A 21 13.10 -32.47 42.32
C THR A 21 13.73 -31.27 41.61
N ASN A 22 14.74 -30.66 42.23
CA ASN A 22 15.29 -29.39 41.70
C ASN A 22 16.80 -29.50 41.48
N VAL A 23 17.28 -28.87 40.41
CA VAL A 23 18.69 -28.56 40.19
C VAL A 23 18.90 -27.07 40.45
N SER A 24 19.80 -26.73 41.37
CA SER A 24 20.21 -25.35 41.62
C SER A 24 21.66 -25.15 41.23
N VAL A 25 21.95 -24.27 40.29
CA VAL A 25 23.31 -23.97 39.83
C VAL A 25 23.64 -22.54 40.25
N GLY A 26 24.58 -22.37 41.17
CA GLY A 26 25.02 -21.07 41.69
C GLY A 26 25.92 -20.29 40.72
N GLY A 27 26.36 -20.90 39.63
CA GLY A 27 27.18 -20.31 38.59
C GLY A 27 26.59 -20.51 37.21
N THR A 28 27.41 -20.88 36.25
CA THR A 28 27.01 -21.10 34.86
C THR A 28 26.44 -22.51 34.65
N PHE A 29 25.28 -22.63 34.04
CA PHE A 29 24.78 -23.87 33.48
C PHE A 29 25.07 -23.89 31.98
N GLN A 30 25.81 -24.85 31.47
CA GLN A 30 26.15 -24.99 30.06
C GLN A 30 25.64 -26.34 29.54
N ALA A 31 24.82 -26.31 28.51
CA ALA A 31 24.45 -27.45 27.70
C ALA A 31 25.13 -27.33 26.31
N THR A 32 26.01 -28.28 25.97
CA THR A 32 26.71 -28.29 24.67
C THR A 32 25.85 -28.86 23.53
N GLY A 33 24.78 -29.55 23.88
CA GLY A 33 23.76 -30.07 22.96
C GLY A 33 22.43 -29.35 23.14
N ASN A 34 21.35 -30.03 22.76
CA ASN A 34 20.00 -29.52 22.94
C ASN A 34 19.60 -29.53 24.42
N ALA A 35 18.93 -28.48 24.86
CA ALA A 35 18.21 -28.44 26.12
C ALA A 35 16.70 -28.47 25.85
N ASN A 36 16.00 -29.47 26.37
CA ASN A 36 14.55 -29.58 26.29
C ASN A 36 13.92 -29.19 27.61
N PHE A 37 12.93 -28.34 27.58
CA PHE A 37 12.12 -27.95 28.73
C PHE A 37 10.65 -28.26 28.39
N ASP A 38 10.05 -29.19 29.10
CA ASP A 38 8.64 -29.59 28.88
C ASP A 38 7.66 -28.62 29.53
N GLY A 39 8.13 -27.73 30.40
CA GLY A 39 7.35 -26.69 31.05
C GLY A 39 7.82 -25.28 30.68
N ASP A 40 7.45 -24.34 31.52
CA ASP A 40 7.76 -22.93 31.33
C ASP A 40 9.24 -22.63 31.60
N VAL A 41 9.81 -21.75 30.81
CA VAL A 41 11.14 -21.15 31.02
C VAL A 41 10.98 -19.71 31.45
N SER A 42 11.39 -19.38 32.68
CA SER A 42 11.36 -18.00 33.17
C SER A 42 12.79 -17.46 33.32
N VAL A 43 13.07 -16.34 32.67
CA VAL A 43 14.36 -15.64 32.71
C VAL A 43 14.14 -14.25 33.26
N SER A 44 14.76 -13.92 34.39
CA SER A 44 14.64 -12.59 35.01
C SER A 44 15.60 -11.55 34.44
N GLY A 45 16.58 -11.96 33.64
CA GLY A 45 17.54 -11.11 32.97
C GLY A 45 17.39 -11.14 31.44
N ASP A 46 18.48 -10.88 30.77
CA ASP A 46 18.50 -10.85 29.30
C ASP A 46 18.53 -12.26 28.70
N VAL A 47 17.87 -12.42 27.56
CA VAL A 47 17.96 -13.59 26.69
C VAL A 47 18.70 -13.20 25.41
N SER A 48 19.84 -13.84 25.16
CA SER A 48 20.61 -13.66 23.92
C SER A 48 20.57 -14.93 23.08
N ILE A 49 20.11 -14.78 21.84
CA ILE A 49 20.02 -15.88 20.86
C ILE A 49 20.92 -15.54 19.68
N GLY A 50 22.00 -16.31 19.53
CA GLY A 50 23.04 -16.04 18.54
C GLY A 50 22.61 -16.26 17.06
N THR A 51 21.51 -16.99 16.82
CA THR A 51 21.06 -17.31 15.47
C THR A 51 19.57 -17.01 15.30
N ASN A 52 18.71 -18.01 15.39
CA ASN A 52 17.28 -17.88 15.12
C ASN A 52 16.44 -18.18 16.38
N LEU A 53 15.42 -17.38 16.61
CA LEU A 53 14.33 -17.70 17.52
C LEU A 53 13.12 -18.17 16.69
N PHE A 54 12.68 -19.41 16.91
CA PHE A 54 11.45 -19.93 16.33
C PHE A 54 10.41 -20.10 17.44
N VAL A 55 9.25 -19.47 17.29
CA VAL A 55 8.13 -19.57 18.23
C VAL A 55 6.93 -20.12 17.47
N GLY A 56 6.48 -21.31 17.82
CA GLY A 56 5.32 -21.97 17.20
C GLY A 56 3.97 -21.40 17.62
N GLY A 57 3.95 -20.54 18.64
CA GLY A 57 2.73 -19.91 19.15
C GLY A 57 2.79 -18.38 19.08
N THR A 58 2.19 -17.75 20.07
CA THR A 58 2.13 -16.28 20.18
C THR A 58 3.37 -15.70 20.84
N VAL A 59 3.88 -14.60 20.30
CA VAL A 59 4.91 -13.76 20.96
C VAL A 59 4.22 -12.53 21.52
N THR A 60 4.33 -12.30 22.82
CA THR A 60 3.87 -11.09 23.49
C THR A 60 5.06 -10.33 24.04
N ILE A 61 5.23 -9.07 23.65
CA ILE A 61 6.28 -8.18 24.13
C ILE A 61 5.61 -6.98 24.81
N VAL A 62 5.89 -6.82 26.10
CA VAL A 62 5.44 -5.68 26.89
C VAL A 62 6.61 -4.70 26.99
N GLY A 63 6.59 -3.66 26.19
CA GLY A 63 7.66 -2.67 26.13
C GLY A 63 8.12 -2.37 24.71
N ASN A 64 9.25 -1.69 24.60
CA ASN A 64 9.79 -1.29 23.30
C ASN A 64 10.48 -2.45 22.58
N THR A 65 10.28 -2.54 21.28
CA THR A 65 10.96 -3.50 20.41
C THR A 65 11.81 -2.76 19.40
N THR A 66 13.07 -3.11 19.30
CA THR A 66 13.99 -2.61 18.27
C THR A 66 14.40 -3.73 17.35
N LEU A 67 14.15 -3.57 16.05
CA LEU A 67 14.58 -4.49 15.00
C LEU A 67 15.58 -3.76 14.10
N THR A 68 16.81 -4.25 14.03
CA THR A 68 17.84 -3.64 13.16
C THR A 68 17.86 -4.21 11.74
N GLY A 69 17.08 -5.24 11.48
CA GLY A 69 16.94 -5.91 10.19
C GLY A 69 15.52 -5.79 9.62
N ASN A 70 15.20 -6.68 8.71
CA ASN A 70 13.90 -6.73 8.09
C ASN A 70 12.83 -7.29 9.03
N PHE A 71 11.65 -6.67 9.02
CA PHE A 71 10.46 -7.20 9.67
C PHE A 71 9.47 -7.64 8.59
N ALA A 72 9.20 -8.94 8.52
CA ALA A 72 8.25 -9.52 7.59
C ALA A 72 7.08 -10.16 8.34
N VAL A 73 5.86 -9.84 7.94
CA VAL A 73 4.62 -10.43 8.46
C VAL A 73 3.92 -11.16 7.32
N GLY A 74 3.81 -12.48 7.42
CA GLY A 74 3.11 -13.30 6.41
C GLY A 74 1.59 -13.18 6.43
N GLY A 75 1.03 -12.56 7.47
CA GLY A 75 -0.41 -12.34 7.64
C GLY A 75 -0.74 -10.86 7.84
N THR A 76 -1.65 -10.58 8.77
CA THR A 76 -2.07 -9.22 9.11
C THR A 76 -1.15 -8.60 10.16
N ALA A 77 -0.69 -7.36 9.91
CA ALA A 77 -0.06 -6.53 10.92
C ALA A 77 -1.06 -5.47 11.41
N THR A 78 -1.33 -5.44 12.72
CA THR A 78 -2.19 -4.44 13.35
C THR A 78 -1.36 -3.58 14.28
N ILE A 79 -1.44 -2.25 14.13
CA ILE A 79 -0.79 -1.28 15.01
C ILE A 79 -1.87 -0.41 15.62
N THR A 80 -2.04 -0.50 16.95
CA THR A 80 -3.10 0.20 17.69
C THR A 80 -2.72 1.61 18.16
N GLY A 81 -1.50 2.03 17.92
CA GLY A 81 -1.01 3.36 18.29
C GLY A 81 -0.50 4.13 17.08
N ASN A 82 0.24 5.19 17.35
CA ASN A 82 0.89 5.97 16.29
C ASN A 82 2.00 5.19 15.61
N SER A 83 2.08 5.29 14.30
CA SER A 83 3.16 4.70 13.50
C SER A 83 3.96 5.80 12.83
N GLY A 84 5.27 5.76 12.98
CA GLY A 84 6.20 6.64 12.27
C GLY A 84 7.07 5.84 11.31
N PHE A 85 7.15 6.28 10.07
CA PHE A 85 8.04 5.73 9.04
C PHE A 85 9.03 6.82 8.62
N LEU A 86 10.31 6.62 8.88
CA LEU A 86 11.38 7.58 8.52
C LEU A 86 11.85 7.46 7.07
N GLY A 87 11.40 6.45 6.37
CA GLY A 87 11.76 6.19 4.98
C GLY A 87 10.54 6.10 4.08
N THR A 88 10.71 5.44 2.95
CA THR A 88 9.63 5.28 1.97
C THR A 88 8.62 4.21 2.41
N VAL A 89 7.35 4.55 2.38
CA VAL A 89 6.24 3.59 2.50
C VAL A 89 5.75 3.23 1.10
N ARG A 90 5.84 1.97 0.73
CA ARG A 90 5.32 1.44 -0.52
C ARG A 90 4.12 0.54 -0.25
N VAL A 91 2.97 0.90 -0.79
CA VAL A 91 1.76 0.07 -0.76
C VAL A 91 1.48 -0.38 -2.19
N SER A 92 1.50 -1.69 -2.44
CA SER A 92 1.21 -2.26 -3.77
C SER A 92 -0.26 -2.62 -3.98
N GLY A 93 -1.07 -2.51 -2.94
CA GLY A 93 -2.52 -2.72 -2.98
C GLY A 93 -3.31 -1.45 -2.69
N ASN A 94 -4.59 -1.62 -2.42
CA ASN A 94 -5.46 -0.52 -2.05
C ASN A 94 -5.15 -0.03 -0.63
N THR A 95 -5.20 1.29 -0.43
CA THR A 95 -5.11 1.92 0.89
C THR A 95 -6.47 2.54 1.23
N SER A 96 -7.01 2.20 2.40
CA SER A 96 -8.18 2.85 2.97
C SER A 96 -7.75 3.69 4.18
N LEU A 97 -8.12 4.96 4.18
CA LEU A 97 -7.89 5.89 5.27
C LEU A 97 -9.25 6.35 5.77
N GLU A 98 -9.61 6.04 7.02
CA GLU A 98 -10.88 6.45 7.62
C GLU A 98 -10.83 7.86 8.20
N GLY A 99 -9.64 8.44 8.33
CA GLY A 99 -9.39 9.79 8.81
C GLY A 99 -8.90 10.73 7.72
N GLN A 100 -8.32 11.83 8.14
CA GLN A 100 -7.72 12.81 7.23
C GLN A 100 -6.35 12.35 6.75
N LEU A 101 -6.06 12.51 5.46
CA LEU A 101 -4.71 12.44 4.91
C LEU A 101 -4.14 13.86 4.89
N GLN A 102 -3.13 14.12 5.72
CA GLN A 102 -2.37 15.36 5.68
C GLN A 102 -1.01 15.12 5.02
N LEU A 103 -0.73 15.86 3.97
CA LEU A 103 0.56 15.87 3.28
C LEU A 103 1.24 17.21 3.57
N SER A 104 2.43 17.18 4.15
CA SER A 104 3.18 18.42 4.48
C SER A 104 3.91 19.00 3.28
N GLU A 105 4.06 18.22 2.19
CA GLU A 105 4.71 18.66 0.97
C GLU A 105 3.74 18.49 -0.22
N SER A 106 4.08 17.68 -1.21
CA SER A 106 3.27 17.50 -2.41
C SER A 106 2.82 16.06 -2.62
N ALA A 107 1.65 15.89 -3.24
CA ALA A 107 1.23 14.62 -3.81
C ALA A 107 1.31 14.71 -5.33
N ALA A 108 1.99 13.76 -5.96
CA ALA A 108 2.01 13.63 -7.40
C ALA A 108 1.18 12.41 -7.83
N ALA A 109 0.17 12.64 -8.67
CA ALA A 109 -0.55 11.57 -9.34
C ALA A 109 0.09 11.33 -10.71
N ALA A 110 0.28 10.06 -11.07
CA ALA A 110 0.83 9.71 -12.38
C ALA A 110 -0.09 10.18 -13.52
N VAL A 111 0.51 10.60 -14.63
CA VAL A 111 -0.19 10.89 -15.90
C VAL A 111 -0.07 9.66 -16.79
N HIS A 112 -1.19 9.10 -17.21
CA HIS A 112 -1.24 7.97 -18.12
C HIS A 112 -1.44 8.45 -19.56
N THR A 113 -0.54 8.07 -20.46
CA THR A 113 -0.66 8.39 -21.88
C THR A 113 -1.58 7.37 -22.56
N THR A 114 -2.68 7.84 -23.11
CA THR A 114 -3.62 7.02 -23.89
C THR A 114 -3.42 7.29 -25.38
N ALA A 115 -3.01 6.28 -26.11
CA ALA A 115 -2.91 6.38 -27.57
C ALA A 115 -4.28 6.14 -28.21
N ILE A 116 -4.64 7.00 -29.17
CA ILE A 116 -5.91 6.90 -29.94
C ILE A 116 -5.64 6.45 -31.38
N ASN A 117 -4.60 5.69 -31.62
CA ASN A 117 -4.24 5.25 -32.97
C ASN A 117 -5.32 4.33 -33.56
N GLY A 118 -5.99 4.82 -34.62
CA GLY A 118 -6.94 4.04 -35.41
C GLY A 118 -8.27 3.71 -34.75
N VAL A 119 -8.60 4.32 -33.60
CA VAL A 119 -9.91 4.16 -32.95
C VAL A 119 -10.73 5.44 -33.05
N THR A 120 -12.04 5.31 -33.21
CA THR A 120 -12.98 6.43 -33.25
C THR A 120 -13.50 6.84 -31.88
N SER A 121 -13.13 6.09 -30.84
CA SER A 121 -13.61 6.29 -29.48
C SER A 121 -12.48 6.26 -28.47
N VAL A 122 -12.37 7.29 -27.64
CA VAL A 122 -11.39 7.41 -26.54
C VAL A 122 -12.05 6.95 -25.26
N SER A 123 -11.62 5.82 -24.71
CA SER A 123 -12.06 5.34 -23.41
C SER A 123 -10.91 5.42 -22.41
N LEU A 124 -11.13 6.14 -21.30
CA LEU A 124 -10.17 6.27 -20.21
C LEU A 124 -10.46 5.23 -19.14
N ASN A 125 -9.43 4.57 -18.66
CA ASN A 125 -9.56 3.68 -17.52
C ASN A 125 -9.21 4.41 -16.23
N PHE A 126 -10.22 4.87 -15.50
CA PHE A 126 -10.07 5.60 -14.25
C PHE A 126 -9.55 4.73 -13.09
N GLY A 127 -9.49 3.41 -13.28
CA GLY A 127 -8.89 2.50 -12.32
C GLY A 127 -7.35 2.50 -12.33
N ILE A 128 -6.70 3.03 -13.38
CA ILE A 128 -5.24 3.03 -13.52
C ILE A 128 -4.60 4.39 -13.29
N ALA A 129 -5.32 5.49 -13.52
CA ALA A 129 -4.81 6.84 -13.32
C ALA A 129 -5.95 7.82 -13.03
N GLN A 130 -5.57 8.98 -12.52
CA GLN A 130 -6.44 10.16 -12.36
C GLN A 130 -6.17 11.21 -13.44
N ASN A 131 -4.94 11.24 -13.97
CA ASN A 131 -4.56 12.18 -15.01
C ASN A 131 -4.20 11.42 -16.29
N PHE A 132 -4.62 11.96 -17.41
CA PHE A 132 -4.44 11.36 -18.73
C PHE A 132 -3.87 12.38 -19.72
N LEU A 133 -3.05 11.89 -20.62
CA LEU A 133 -2.56 12.63 -21.78
C LEU A 133 -2.99 11.88 -23.03
N THR A 134 -3.64 12.55 -23.96
CA THR A 134 -4.06 11.95 -25.21
C THR A 134 -3.91 12.94 -26.36
N THR A 135 -3.56 12.44 -27.54
CA THR A 135 -3.51 13.24 -28.76
C THR A 135 -4.83 13.08 -29.49
N VAL A 136 -5.46 14.18 -29.85
CA VAL A 136 -6.76 14.19 -30.53
C VAL A 136 -6.64 14.66 -31.96
N THR A 137 -7.42 14.03 -32.83
CA THR A 137 -7.68 14.44 -34.22
C THR A 137 -9.19 14.56 -34.43
N ALA A 138 -9.64 15.11 -35.53
CA ALA A 138 -11.07 15.24 -35.81
C ALA A 138 -11.83 13.91 -35.81
N GLY A 139 -13.08 13.93 -35.34
CA GLY A 139 -14.03 12.81 -35.46
C GLY A 139 -13.97 11.74 -34.35
N HIS A 140 -13.27 12.00 -33.24
CA HIS A 140 -13.27 11.08 -32.11
C HIS A 140 -14.45 11.33 -31.15
N THR A 141 -14.87 10.29 -30.47
CA THR A 141 -15.85 10.35 -29.38
C THR A 141 -15.16 10.09 -28.06
N MET A 142 -15.34 10.96 -27.10
CA MET A 142 -14.96 10.70 -25.72
C MET A 142 -15.99 9.75 -25.11
N ALA A 143 -15.60 8.50 -25.01
CA ALA A 143 -16.47 7.46 -24.48
C ALA A 143 -16.64 7.59 -22.96
N ARG A 144 -17.52 6.78 -22.44
CA ARG A 144 -17.64 6.56 -21.00
C ARG A 144 -16.33 5.98 -20.44
N PRO A 145 -15.79 6.55 -19.37
CA PRO A 145 -14.64 5.95 -18.68
C PRO A 145 -15.00 4.61 -18.03
N THR A 146 -14.03 3.73 -17.95
CA THR A 146 -14.17 2.47 -17.20
C THR A 146 -13.60 2.62 -15.79
N ASN A 147 -14.09 1.82 -14.82
CA ASN A 147 -13.62 1.77 -13.44
C ASN A 147 -13.65 3.12 -12.70
N ALA A 148 -14.57 3.99 -13.08
CA ALA A 148 -14.79 5.26 -12.38
C ALA A 148 -15.29 5.03 -10.94
N ARG A 149 -14.93 5.93 -10.03
CA ARG A 149 -15.38 5.92 -8.64
C ARG A 149 -15.92 7.29 -8.24
N VAL A 150 -17.01 7.32 -7.49
CA VAL A 150 -17.58 8.57 -6.96
C VAL A 150 -16.54 9.32 -6.14
N GLY A 151 -16.45 10.63 -6.36
CA GLY A 151 -15.45 11.50 -5.72
C GLY A 151 -14.08 11.49 -6.39
N GLN A 152 -13.85 10.69 -7.43
CA GLN A 152 -12.60 10.70 -8.17
C GLN A 152 -12.47 12.02 -8.95
N VAL A 153 -11.32 12.67 -8.83
CA VAL A 153 -10.98 13.92 -9.53
C VAL A 153 -9.72 13.73 -10.36
N GLY A 154 -9.58 14.48 -11.42
CA GLY A 154 -8.38 14.43 -12.25
C GLY A 154 -8.44 15.36 -13.44
N SER A 155 -7.44 15.23 -14.31
CA SER A 155 -7.33 16.05 -15.52
C SER A 155 -7.03 15.19 -16.75
N VAL A 156 -7.58 15.57 -17.88
CA VAL A 156 -7.24 15.01 -19.19
C VAL A 156 -6.61 16.11 -20.02
N PHE A 157 -5.40 15.89 -20.48
CA PHE A 157 -4.68 16.80 -21.38
C PHE A 157 -4.87 16.29 -22.82
N PHE A 158 -5.42 17.14 -23.66
CA PHE A 158 -5.65 16.87 -25.07
C PHE A 158 -4.64 17.64 -25.91
N VAL A 159 -3.73 16.92 -26.57
CA VAL A 159 -2.80 17.53 -27.52
C VAL A 159 -3.44 17.53 -28.91
N GLN A 160 -3.62 18.70 -29.51
CA GLN A 160 -4.20 18.82 -30.84
C GLN A 160 -3.21 18.35 -31.91
N SER A 161 -3.66 17.46 -32.81
CA SER A 161 -2.87 17.01 -33.95
C SER A 161 -3.68 17.17 -35.24
N GLY A 162 -3.19 18.02 -36.17
CA GLY A 162 -3.85 18.27 -37.44
C GLY A 162 -4.89 19.40 -37.47
N GLY A 163 -5.02 20.18 -36.40
CA GLY A 163 -5.61 21.53 -36.45
C GLY A 163 -7.13 21.63 -36.44
N SER A 164 -7.91 20.62 -36.07
CA SER A 164 -9.36 20.76 -35.89
C SER A 164 -9.99 19.60 -35.16
N GLY A 165 -9.39 19.23 -34.05
CA GLY A 165 -9.93 18.14 -33.19
C GLY A 165 -11.27 18.54 -32.58
N THR A 166 -12.36 17.98 -33.09
CA THR A 166 -13.66 18.03 -32.44
C THR A 166 -13.93 16.67 -31.82
N LEU A 167 -14.27 16.65 -30.55
CA LEU A 167 -14.74 15.46 -29.87
C LEU A 167 -16.24 15.49 -29.71
N SER A 168 -16.90 14.38 -30.00
CA SER A 168 -18.23 14.11 -29.48
C SER A 168 -18.12 13.57 -28.07
N TRP A 169 -19.13 13.75 -27.24
CA TRP A 169 -19.11 13.35 -25.85
C TRP A 169 -20.18 12.31 -25.54
N ASN A 170 -19.81 11.28 -24.81
CA ASN A 170 -20.81 10.39 -24.23
C ASN A 170 -21.65 11.17 -23.20
N ALA A 171 -22.92 10.83 -23.10
CA ALA A 171 -23.87 11.53 -22.21
C ALA A 171 -23.52 11.50 -20.71
N CYS A 172 -22.54 10.68 -20.28
CA CYS A 172 -22.03 10.70 -18.91
C CYS A 172 -21.23 11.97 -18.58
N TRP A 173 -20.64 12.63 -19.59
CA TRP A 173 -19.92 13.87 -19.41
C TRP A 173 -20.89 15.05 -19.35
N LYS A 174 -20.76 15.86 -18.30
CA LYS A 174 -21.64 17.01 -18.04
C LYS A 174 -20.81 18.28 -17.99
N PHE A 175 -21.17 19.22 -18.87
CA PHE A 175 -20.50 20.50 -18.99
C PHE A 175 -21.37 21.66 -18.49
N PRO A 176 -20.79 22.82 -18.15
CA PRO A 176 -21.54 24.01 -17.77
C PRO A 176 -22.60 24.37 -18.82
N ALA A 177 -23.79 24.72 -18.36
CA ALA A 177 -24.96 25.05 -19.20
C ALA A 177 -25.38 23.95 -20.20
N GLY A 178 -24.90 22.71 -20.01
CA GLY A 178 -25.21 21.58 -20.91
C GLY A 178 -24.62 21.73 -22.33
N THR A 179 -23.61 22.57 -22.51
CA THR A 179 -22.98 22.82 -23.80
C THR A 179 -21.64 22.12 -23.89
N ASP A 180 -21.42 21.34 -24.93
CA ASP A 180 -20.14 20.67 -25.17
C ASP A 180 -19.03 21.72 -25.36
N PRO A 181 -17.85 21.49 -24.79
CA PRO A 181 -16.74 22.43 -24.89
C PRO A 181 -16.14 22.42 -26.31
N THR A 182 -15.63 23.57 -26.71
CA THR A 182 -14.84 23.72 -27.95
C THR A 182 -13.36 23.58 -27.62
N PHE A 183 -12.60 22.94 -28.51
CA PHE A 183 -11.16 22.76 -28.39
C PHE A 183 -10.40 23.86 -29.14
N SER A 184 -9.15 24.05 -28.73
CA SER A 184 -8.17 24.83 -29.53
C SER A 184 -7.94 24.15 -30.87
N THR A 185 -7.71 24.97 -31.93
CA THR A 185 -7.56 24.46 -33.30
C THR A 185 -6.12 24.46 -33.79
N SER A 186 -5.21 25.09 -33.08
CA SER A 186 -3.79 25.12 -33.44
C SER A 186 -3.15 23.75 -33.25
N ASN A 187 -2.34 23.32 -34.22
CA ASN A 187 -1.57 22.10 -34.10
C ASN A 187 -0.58 22.20 -32.94
N GLY A 188 -0.57 21.21 -32.04
CA GLY A 188 0.24 21.21 -30.85
C GLY A 188 -0.36 21.93 -29.65
N ALA A 189 -1.48 22.66 -29.81
CA ALA A 189 -2.18 23.26 -28.68
C ALA A 189 -2.60 22.17 -27.67
N VAL A 190 -2.53 22.50 -26.39
CA VAL A 190 -2.90 21.60 -25.29
C VAL A 190 -4.12 22.16 -24.58
N ASP A 191 -5.21 21.43 -24.61
CA ASP A 191 -6.41 21.74 -23.84
C ASP A 191 -6.46 20.82 -22.60
N ARG A 192 -6.94 21.35 -21.48
CA ARG A 192 -7.05 20.62 -20.24
C ARG A 192 -8.52 20.51 -19.80
N LEU A 193 -8.98 19.29 -19.64
CA LEU A 193 -10.27 18.96 -19.05
C LEU A 193 -10.08 18.56 -17.59
N ASP A 194 -10.59 19.33 -16.67
CA ASP A 194 -10.68 18.94 -15.27
C ASP A 194 -12.03 18.28 -15.01
N TYR A 195 -12.05 17.20 -14.22
CA TYR A 195 -13.26 16.43 -13.97
C TYR A 195 -13.42 16.00 -12.52
N ILE A 196 -14.68 15.75 -12.14
CA ILE A 196 -15.08 15.05 -10.93
C ILE A 196 -16.19 14.05 -11.27
N VAL A 197 -16.07 12.83 -10.74
CA VAL A 197 -17.13 11.82 -10.81
C VAL A 197 -18.13 12.10 -9.70
N ALA A 198 -19.25 12.71 -10.00
CA ALA A 198 -20.26 13.11 -9.03
C ALA A 198 -21.18 11.94 -8.63
N SER A 199 -21.52 11.05 -9.58
CA SER A 199 -22.29 9.83 -9.31
C SER A 199 -21.96 8.73 -10.30
N ILE A 200 -22.24 7.48 -9.91
CA ILE A 200 -22.15 6.29 -10.77
C ILE A 200 -23.51 5.57 -10.67
N SER A 201 -24.08 5.20 -11.80
CA SER A 201 -25.26 4.38 -11.85
C SER A 201 -24.89 2.91 -12.02
N SER A 202 -25.67 2.02 -11.40
CA SER A 202 -25.49 0.57 -11.51
C SER A 202 -25.91 0.00 -12.87
N ASP A 203 -26.66 0.77 -13.65
CA ASP A 203 -27.25 0.37 -14.95
C ASP A 203 -26.53 0.97 -16.17
N ASP A 204 -25.36 1.52 -15.98
CA ASP A 204 -24.54 2.13 -17.01
C ASP A 204 -25.15 3.35 -17.73
N THR A 205 -26.30 3.88 -17.27
CA THR A 205 -27.00 4.98 -17.95
C THR A 205 -26.93 6.31 -17.20
N GLY A 206 -26.52 6.31 -15.93
CA GLY A 206 -26.66 7.47 -15.03
C GLY A 206 -25.36 8.02 -14.45
N GLU A 207 -24.20 7.74 -15.04
CA GLU A 207 -22.98 8.39 -14.58
C GLU A 207 -23.03 9.91 -14.83
N ASN A 208 -22.58 10.64 -13.82
CA ASN A 208 -22.46 12.09 -13.89
C ASN A 208 -21.00 12.48 -13.63
N ILE A 209 -20.28 12.76 -14.70
CA ILE A 209 -18.91 13.25 -14.65
C ILE A 209 -18.95 14.72 -15.00
N GLN A 210 -18.87 15.57 -14.00
CA GLN A 210 -18.84 17.00 -14.20
C GLN A 210 -17.46 17.42 -14.66
N ALA A 211 -17.38 18.17 -15.73
CA ALA A 211 -16.11 18.54 -16.34
C ALA A 211 -16.12 19.97 -16.87
N ILE A 212 -14.94 20.58 -16.89
CA ILE A 212 -14.69 21.88 -17.49
C ILE A 212 -13.42 21.84 -18.33
N LEU A 213 -13.46 22.39 -19.55
CA LEU A 213 -12.31 22.50 -20.42
C LEU A 213 -11.70 23.90 -20.32
N SER A 214 -10.40 23.94 -20.15
CA SER A 214 -9.57 25.13 -20.29
C SER A 214 -8.70 24.99 -21.54
N GLN A 215 -8.65 26.02 -22.36
CA GLN A 215 -8.02 25.99 -23.69
C GLN A 215 -6.60 26.55 -23.64
N ASP A 216 -5.79 26.05 -24.58
CA ASP A 216 -4.51 26.60 -25.00
C ASP A 216 -3.50 26.88 -23.88
N TYR A 217 -2.94 25.78 -23.38
CA TYR A 217 -1.79 25.80 -22.47
C TYR A 217 -0.44 25.71 -23.21
N SER A 218 -0.37 26.21 -24.44
CA SER A 218 0.87 26.23 -25.27
C SER A 218 1.82 27.38 -24.90
#